data_8effe74c76a0546a79bfa1b9f581a48e
#
_entry.id   8effe74c76a0546a79bfa1b9f581a48e
#
_cell.length_a   1.000
_cell.length_b   1.000
_cell.length_c   1.000
_cell.angle_alpha   90.00
_cell.angle_beta   90.00
_cell.angle_gamma   90.00
#
_symmetry.space_group_name_H-M   'P 1'
#
loop_
_entity.id
_entity.type
_entity.pdbx_description
1 polymer ?
#
loop_
_entity_poly.entity_id
_entity_poly.type
_entity_poly.pdbx_seq_one_letter_code
_entity_poly.pdbx_strand_id
1 'polypeptide(L)'
;MANVIKRNLANIITSIRIIGALTLIFLEPLSVPFFIVYGICGLSDAFDGFIARKLGISSSLGSALDSISDLLFYGIMAAKIFPMLVHALNVWQWIIIAVPTGLHFIAYIVCAIKFNKFSAIHTYADKVLGLLIYAFPFFLIGLIPLLYGLYIYIGGVFALYSAIEINLIHLIAKEYDERNKSIFLIKRNAQKEQEKTEI
;
A
#
# COMPACT_ATOMS: atom_id res chain seq x y z
N MET A 1 -23.18 3.16 24.42
CA MET A 1 -23.35 4.28 23.50
C MET A 1 -22.04 4.70 22.81
N ALA A 2 -20.95 4.98 23.53
CA ALA A 2 -19.70 5.45 22.89
C ALA A 2 -19.14 4.52 21.80
N ASN A 3 -19.17 3.20 21.95
CA ASN A 3 -18.68 2.25 20.97
C ASN A 3 -19.54 2.18 19.68
N VAL A 4 -20.84 2.42 19.79
CA VAL A 4 -21.73 2.48 18.62
C VAL A 4 -21.48 3.74 17.80
N ILE A 5 -21.30 4.89 18.46
CA ILE A 5 -20.98 6.16 17.81
C ILE A 5 -19.63 6.05 17.08
N LYS A 6 -18.62 5.46 17.70
CA LYS A 6 -17.27 5.30 17.11
C LYS A 6 -17.29 4.37 15.90
N ARG A 7 -18.03 3.26 15.97
CA ARG A 7 -18.20 2.32 14.86
C ARG A 7 -18.93 2.96 13.68
N ASN A 8 -19.95 3.77 13.96
CA ASN A 8 -20.66 4.50 12.91
C ASN A 8 -19.77 5.57 12.27
N LEU A 9 -18.88 6.21 13.03
CA LEU A 9 -17.94 7.19 12.49
C LEU A 9 -16.97 6.55 11.47
N ALA A 10 -16.40 5.38 11.79
CA ALA A 10 -15.54 4.64 10.85
C ALA A 10 -16.30 4.28 9.57
N ASN A 11 -17.52 3.75 9.68
CA ASN A 11 -18.33 3.39 8.53
C ASN A 11 -18.72 4.63 7.67
N ILE A 12 -18.96 5.79 8.29
CA ILE A 12 -19.21 7.05 7.57
C ILE A 12 -17.98 7.47 6.76
N ILE A 13 -16.79 7.40 7.35
CA ILE A 13 -15.55 7.77 6.67
C ILE A 13 -15.30 6.84 5.47
N THR A 14 -15.47 5.54 5.63
CA THR A 14 -15.38 4.57 4.52
C THR A 14 -16.44 4.83 3.44
N SER A 15 -17.66 5.19 3.83
CA SER A 15 -18.72 5.55 2.85
C SER A 15 -18.37 6.81 2.05
N ILE A 16 -17.76 7.81 2.67
CA ILE A 16 -17.26 9.00 1.98
C ILE A 16 -16.21 8.62 0.94
N ARG A 17 -15.31 7.68 1.25
CA ARG A 17 -14.32 7.17 0.31
C ARG A 17 -14.96 6.47 -0.88
N ILE A 18 -15.98 5.63 -0.66
CA ILE A 18 -16.71 4.95 -1.74
C ILE A 18 -17.36 5.98 -2.68
N ILE A 19 -18.07 6.96 -2.11
CA ILE A 19 -18.71 8.04 -2.89
C ILE A 19 -17.65 8.85 -3.64
N GLY A 20 -16.55 9.20 -2.99
CA GLY A 20 -15.43 9.91 -3.60
C GLY A 20 -14.82 9.11 -4.75
N ALA A 21 -14.55 7.81 -4.56
CA ALA A 21 -14.02 6.93 -5.60
C ALA A 21 -14.96 6.87 -6.82
N LEU A 22 -16.26 6.72 -6.61
CA LEU A 22 -17.25 6.75 -7.69
C LEU A 22 -17.28 8.11 -8.39
N THR A 23 -17.14 9.21 -7.67
CA THR A 23 -17.06 10.56 -8.23
C THR A 23 -15.85 10.72 -9.14
N LEU A 24 -14.69 10.10 -8.79
CA LEU A 24 -13.49 10.13 -9.63
C LEU A 24 -13.73 9.57 -11.05
N ILE A 25 -14.71 8.67 -11.24
CA ILE A 25 -15.05 8.12 -12.57
C ILE A 25 -15.44 9.25 -13.54
N PHE A 26 -16.17 10.24 -13.05
CA PHE A 26 -16.75 11.32 -13.87
C PHE A 26 -15.82 12.52 -14.03
N LEU A 27 -14.75 12.60 -13.23
CA LEU A 27 -13.80 13.72 -13.29
C LEU A 27 -12.70 13.45 -14.32
N GLU A 28 -12.25 14.50 -15.01
CA GLU A 28 -11.10 14.43 -15.89
C GLU A 28 -9.82 14.11 -15.09
N PRO A 29 -9.02 13.14 -15.51
CA PRO A 29 -7.76 12.81 -14.83
C PRO A 29 -6.86 14.03 -14.71
N LEU A 30 -6.18 14.16 -13.56
CA LEU A 30 -5.23 15.23 -13.24
C LEU A 30 -5.83 16.66 -13.22
N SER A 31 -7.15 16.81 -13.29
CA SER A 31 -7.81 18.10 -13.09
C SER A 31 -7.82 18.52 -11.61
N VAL A 32 -8.02 19.80 -11.34
CA VAL A 32 -8.11 20.31 -9.96
C VAL A 32 -9.21 19.61 -9.16
N PRO A 33 -10.46 19.44 -9.68
CA PRO A 33 -11.49 18.68 -8.97
C PRO A 33 -11.09 17.23 -8.69
N PHE A 34 -10.39 16.58 -9.65
CA PHE A 34 -9.85 15.23 -9.46
C PHE A 34 -8.92 15.16 -8.26
N PHE A 35 -7.94 16.07 -8.15
CA PHE A 35 -7.00 16.07 -7.01
C PHE A 35 -7.67 16.40 -5.68
N ILE A 36 -8.70 17.24 -5.66
CA ILE A 36 -9.45 17.51 -4.43
C ILE A 36 -10.12 16.22 -3.94
N VAL A 37 -10.86 15.53 -4.81
CA VAL A 37 -11.57 14.29 -4.45
C VAL A 37 -10.57 13.18 -4.12
N TYR A 38 -9.50 13.05 -4.90
CA TYR A 38 -8.39 12.11 -4.66
C TYR A 38 -7.76 12.32 -3.28
N GLY A 39 -7.45 13.57 -2.94
CA GLY A 39 -6.89 13.93 -1.64
C GLY A 39 -7.85 13.61 -0.48
N ILE A 40 -9.15 13.90 -0.62
CA ILE A 40 -10.16 13.56 0.39
C ILE A 40 -10.23 12.04 0.58
N CYS A 41 -10.21 11.24 -0.49
CA CYS A 41 -10.21 9.79 -0.39
C CYS A 41 -8.98 9.26 0.33
N GLY A 42 -7.78 9.74 0.00
CA GLY A 42 -6.56 9.30 0.67
C GLY A 42 -6.45 9.74 2.12
N LEU A 43 -6.88 10.96 2.44
CA LEU A 43 -6.94 11.42 3.82
C LEU A 43 -7.96 10.61 4.64
N SER A 44 -9.12 10.28 4.07
CA SER A 44 -10.13 9.46 4.76
C SER A 44 -9.58 8.08 5.11
N ASP A 45 -8.78 7.45 4.23
CA ASP A 45 -8.10 6.20 4.49
C ASP A 45 -7.08 6.28 5.65
N ALA A 46 -6.27 7.33 5.65
CA ALA A 46 -5.31 7.56 6.74
C ALA A 46 -6.02 7.78 8.09
N PHE A 47 -7.16 8.48 8.08
CA PHE A 47 -7.92 8.80 9.31
C PHE A 47 -8.66 7.60 9.85
N ASP A 48 -9.34 6.79 9.03
CA ASP A 48 -10.08 5.63 9.51
C ASP A 48 -9.14 4.55 10.06
N GLY A 49 -8.03 4.29 9.38
CA GLY A 49 -6.98 3.40 9.88
C GLY A 49 -6.35 3.89 11.21
N PHE A 50 -6.16 5.20 11.38
CA PHE A 50 -5.70 5.78 12.64
C PHE A 50 -6.74 5.63 13.76
N ILE A 51 -8.00 5.94 13.49
CA ILE A 51 -9.11 5.86 14.44
C ILE A 51 -9.35 4.41 14.86
N ALA A 52 -9.41 3.47 13.91
CA ALA A 52 -9.61 2.05 14.20
C ALA A 52 -8.53 1.48 15.14
N ARG A 53 -7.25 1.79 14.86
CA ARG A 53 -6.12 1.37 15.71
C ARG A 53 -6.16 1.99 17.09
N LYS A 54 -6.44 3.29 17.20
CA LYS A 54 -6.46 4.02 18.48
C LYS A 54 -7.63 3.61 19.38
N LEU A 55 -8.74 3.19 18.78
CA LEU A 55 -9.96 2.87 19.53
C LEU A 55 -10.14 1.36 19.77
N GLY A 56 -9.29 0.49 19.15
CA GLY A 56 -9.38 -0.96 19.29
C GLY A 56 -10.72 -1.54 18.78
N ILE A 57 -11.39 -0.85 17.85
CA ILE A 57 -12.71 -1.22 17.33
C ILE A 57 -12.54 -1.74 15.91
N SER A 58 -12.47 -3.04 15.77
CA SER A 58 -12.61 -3.72 14.49
C SER A 58 -13.95 -4.42 14.42
N SER A 59 -14.68 -4.28 13.32
CA SER A 59 -15.84 -5.08 13.02
C SER A 59 -15.64 -5.78 11.66
N SER A 60 -16.16 -7.00 11.52
CA SER A 60 -16.07 -7.73 10.25
C SER A 60 -16.69 -6.97 9.08
N LEU A 61 -17.80 -6.29 9.31
CA LEU A 61 -18.44 -5.42 8.31
C LEU A 61 -17.59 -4.19 7.97
N GLY A 62 -16.99 -3.54 8.98
CA GLY A 62 -16.11 -2.39 8.75
C GLY A 62 -14.88 -2.78 7.93
N SER A 63 -14.24 -3.89 8.26
CA SER A 63 -13.09 -4.41 7.50
C SER A 63 -13.46 -4.79 6.05
N ALA A 64 -14.63 -5.40 5.84
CA ALA A 64 -15.10 -5.71 4.48
C ALA A 64 -15.38 -4.45 3.67
N LEU A 65 -16.05 -3.44 4.24
CA LEU A 65 -16.30 -2.17 3.60
C LEU A 65 -15.01 -1.42 3.25
N ASP A 66 -14.02 -1.44 4.14
CA ASP A 66 -12.70 -0.87 3.93
C ASP A 66 -12.00 -1.53 2.73
N SER A 67 -11.94 -2.87 2.70
CA SER A 67 -11.37 -3.61 1.56
C SER A 67 -12.09 -3.33 0.24
N ILE A 68 -13.41 -3.21 0.25
CA ILE A 68 -14.18 -2.87 -0.96
C ILE A 68 -13.89 -1.43 -1.39
N SER A 69 -13.81 -0.49 -0.46
CA SER A 69 -13.51 0.92 -0.78
C SER A 69 -12.11 1.09 -1.37
N ASP A 70 -11.13 0.36 -0.84
CA ASP A 70 -9.77 0.35 -1.35
C ASP A 70 -9.70 -0.24 -2.76
N LEU A 71 -10.35 -1.39 -2.97
CA LEU A 71 -10.40 -2.03 -4.29
C LEU A 71 -11.05 -1.11 -5.34
N LEU A 72 -12.15 -0.43 -4.99
CA LEU A 72 -12.81 0.53 -5.86
C LEU A 72 -11.91 1.73 -6.14
N PHE A 73 -11.33 2.32 -5.12
CA PHE A 73 -10.45 3.49 -5.26
C PHE A 73 -9.23 3.18 -6.13
N TYR A 74 -8.47 2.14 -5.80
CA TYR A 74 -7.29 1.76 -6.58
C TYR A 74 -7.64 1.25 -7.98
N GLY A 75 -8.76 0.54 -8.14
CA GLY A 75 -9.24 0.08 -9.45
C GLY A 75 -9.60 1.24 -10.38
N ILE A 76 -10.33 2.24 -9.86
CA ILE A 76 -10.68 3.45 -10.63
C ILE A 76 -9.43 4.27 -10.95
N MET A 77 -8.51 4.42 -9.99
CA MET A 77 -7.24 5.11 -10.22
C MET A 77 -6.41 4.41 -11.30
N ALA A 78 -6.28 3.09 -11.22
CA ALA A 78 -5.60 2.32 -12.24
C ALA A 78 -6.25 2.52 -13.63
N ALA A 79 -7.57 2.41 -13.74
CA ALA A 79 -8.28 2.60 -15.00
C ALA A 79 -8.11 4.01 -15.59
N LYS A 80 -8.01 5.04 -14.73
CA LYS A 80 -7.83 6.44 -15.15
C LYS A 80 -6.38 6.77 -15.52
N ILE A 81 -5.43 6.28 -14.75
CA ILE A 81 -4.01 6.66 -14.90
C ILE A 81 -3.27 5.72 -15.86
N PHE A 82 -3.61 4.43 -15.91
CA PHE A 82 -2.92 3.46 -16.74
C PHE A 82 -2.87 3.82 -18.24
N PRO A 83 -3.97 4.26 -18.90
CA PRO A 83 -3.91 4.69 -20.29
C PRO A 83 -2.92 5.81 -20.55
N MET A 84 -2.79 6.75 -19.59
CA MET A 84 -1.82 7.86 -19.69
C MET A 84 -0.39 7.33 -19.59
N LEU A 85 -0.15 6.37 -18.67
CA LEU A 85 1.18 5.77 -18.48
C LEU A 85 1.63 4.98 -19.71
N VAL A 86 0.72 4.27 -20.38
CA VAL A 86 1.06 3.51 -21.61
C VAL A 86 1.66 4.41 -22.68
N HIS A 87 1.18 5.64 -22.80
CA HIS A 87 1.70 6.60 -23.78
C HIS A 87 2.87 7.44 -23.26
N ALA A 88 3.00 7.62 -21.94
CA ALA A 88 4.00 8.49 -21.34
C ALA A 88 5.32 7.77 -21.01
N LEU A 89 5.27 6.47 -20.70
CA LEU A 89 6.44 5.74 -20.20
C LEU A 89 7.19 5.01 -21.30
N ASN A 90 8.52 5.05 -21.19
CA ASN A 90 9.40 4.24 -22.03
C ASN A 90 9.59 2.82 -21.47
N VAL A 91 10.19 1.94 -22.28
CA VAL A 91 10.39 0.52 -21.93
C VAL A 91 11.18 0.35 -20.63
N TRP A 92 12.19 1.17 -20.36
CA TRP A 92 13.00 1.08 -19.15
C TRP A 92 12.20 1.41 -17.88
N GLN A 93 11.31 2.41 -17.97
CA GLN A 93 10.40 2.74 -16.86
C GLN A 93 9.40 1.62 -16.58
N TRP A 94 8.91 0.96 -17.64
CA TRP A 94 8.07 -0.23 -17.47
C TRP A 94 8.82 -1.39 -16.80
N ILE A 95 10.07 -1.64 -17.16
CA ILE A 95 10.90 -2.67 -16.53
C ILE A 95 11.10 -2.36 -15.05
N ILE A 96 11.41 -1.11 -14.70
CA ILE A 96 11.61 -0.67 -13.31
C ILE A 96 10.34 -0.81 -12.47
N ILE A 97 9.16 -0.72 -13.05
CA ILE A 97 7.88 -0.98 -12.37
C ILE A 97 7.59 -2.48 -12.31
N ALA A 98 7.76 -3.19 -13.42
CA ALA A 98 7.36 -4.59 -13.54
C ALA A 98 8.22 -5.53 -12.69
N VAL A 99 9.54 -5.31 -12.61
CA VAL A 99 10.44 -6.19 -11.87
C VAL A 99 10.14 -6.21 -10.36
N PRO A 100 10.05 -5.08 -9.65
CA PRO A 100 9.68 -5.09 -8.24
C PRO A 100 8.26 -5.63 -8.01
N THR A 101 7.32 -5.31 -8.89
CA THR A 101 5.95 -5.82 -8.81
C THR A 101 5.94 -7.35 -8.90
N GLY A 102 6.66 -7.93 -9.86
CA GLY A 102 6.81 -9.38 -9.99
C GLY A 102 7.43 -10.02 -8.75
N LEU A 103 8.47 -9.39 -8.17
CA LEU A 103 9.08 -9.86 -6.93
C LEU A 103 8.12 -9.80 -5.73
N HIS A 104 7.24 -8.81 -5.63
CA HIS A 104 6.19 -8.79 -4.61
C HIS A 104 5.19 -9.94 -4.80
N PHE A 105 4.78 -10.24 -6.04
CA PHE A 105 3.95 -11.41 -6.32
C PHE A 105 4.63 -12.71 -5.90
N ILE A 106 5.94 -12.86 -6.18
CA ILE A 106 6.72 -14.01 -5.73
C ILE A 106 6.70 -14.11 -4.20
N ALA A 107 6.84 -12.99 -3.48
CA ALA A 107 6.77 -12.98 -2.02
C ALA A 107 5.41 -13.47 -1.49
N TYR A 108 4.29 -13.10 -2.13
CA TYR A 108 2.96 -13.63 -1.78
C TYR A 108 2.87 -15.14 -2.02
N ILE A 109 3.38 -15.63 -3.15
CA ILE A 109 3.41 -17.06 -3.48
C ILE A 109 4.25 -17.84 -2.46
N VAL A 110 5.45 -17.34 -2.15
CA VAL A 110 6.35 -17.95 -1.14
C VAL A 110 5.65 -18.00 0.23
N CYS A 111 4.99 -16.92 0.64
CA CYS A 111 4.24 -16.87 1.88
C CYS A 111 3.11 -17.91 1.91
N ALA A 112 2.34 -18.00 0.83
CA ALA A 112 1.23 -18.95 0.71
C ALA A 112 1.73 -20.40 0.79
N ILE A 113 2.82 -20.75 0.10
CA ILE A 113 3.38 -22.10 0.09
C ILE A 113 4.05 -22.46 1.41
N LYS A 114 4.88 -21.55 1.96
CA LYS A 114 5.72 -21.85 3.12
C LYS A 114 4.94 -21.80 4.44
N PHE A 115 4.05 -20.83 4.57
CA PHE A 115 3.34 -20.56 5.84
C PHE A 115 1.84 -20.90 5.79
N ASN A 116 1.35 -21.38 4.65
CA ASN A 116 -0.08 -21.68 4.43
C ASN A 116 -1.00 -20.48 4.72
N LYS A 117 -0.47 -19.25 4.49
CA LYS A 117 -1.18 -17.97 4.71
C LYS A 117 -1.07 -17.11 3.46
N PHE A 118 -2.22 -16.66 2.98
CA PHE A 118 -2.29 -15.72 1.84
C PHE A 118 -2.22 -14.28 2.36
N SER A 119 -1.09 -13.94 2.96
CA SER A 119 -0.82 -12.60 3.51
C SER A 119 0.67 -12.32 3.43
N ALA A 120 1.05 -11.14 2.95
CA ALA A 120 2.44 -10.71 3.03
C ALA A 120 2.69 -9.95 4.33
N ILE A 121 3.90 -10.08 4.86
CA ILE A 121 4.36 -9.25 5.96
C ILE A 121 4.56 -7.83 5.42
N HIS A 122 3.80 -6.87 5.94
CA HIS A 122 3.99 -5.46 5.57
C HIS A 122 5.20 -4.87 6.26
N THR A 123 6.28 -4.69 5.50
CA THR A 123 7.51 -4.07 5.99
C THR A 123 7.34 -2.55 6.17
N TYR A 124 8.29 -1.91 6.84
CA TYR A 124 8.32 -0.45 6.87
C TYR A 124 8.56 0.15 5.48
N ALA A 125 9.35 -0.55 4.65
CA ALA A 125 9.58 -0.17 3.27
C ALA A 125 8.29 -0.18 2.44
N ASP A 126 7.41 -1.20 2.62
CA ASP A 126 6.12 -1.25 1.93
C ASP A 126 5.21 -0.08 2.29
N LYS A 127 5.25 0.39 3.52
CA LYS A 127 4.47 1.56 3.94
C LYS A 127 4.93 2.84 3.25
N VAL A 128 6.24 3.03 3.16
CA VAL A 128 6.82 4.17 2.44
C VAL A 128 6.53 4.04 0.94
N LEU A 129 6.63 2.84 0.38
CA LEU A 129 6.28 2.57 -1.02
C LEU A 129 4.81 2.90 -1.30
N GLY A 130 3.89 2.51 -0.41
CA GLY A 130 2.48 2.87 -0.51
C GLY A 130 2.26 4.39 -0.56
N LEU A 131 2.98 5.16 0.28
CA LEU A 131 2.95 6.61 0.25
C LEU A 131 3.50 7.18 -1.06
N LEU A 132 4.59 6.61 -1.59
CA LEU A 132 5.14 6.99 -2.89
C LEU A 132 4.14 6.70 -4.01
N ILE A 133 3.51 5.54 -4.04
CA ILE A 133 2.49 5.21 -5.04
C ILE A 133 1.31 6.19 -4.95
N TYR A 134 0.87 6.52 -3.73
CA TYR A 134 -0.18 7.50 -3.53
C TYR A 134 0.22 8.90 -4.00
N ALA A 135 1.45 9.32 -3.81
CA ALA A 135 1.93 10.64 -4.27
C ALA A 135 2.15 10.73 -5.79
N PHE A 136 2.26 9.60 -6.50
CA PHE A 136 2.63 9.56 -7.92
C PHE A 136 1.75 10.41 -8.85
N PRO A 137 0.40 10.43 -8.75
CA PRO A 137 -0.43 11.25 -9.63
C PRO A 137 -0.10 12.74 -9.60
N PHE A 138 0.40 13.26 -8.47
CA PHE A 138 0.82 14.67 -8.37
C PHE A 138 2.04 14.98 -9.24
N PHE A 139 2.90 14.00 -9.50
CA PHE A 139 4.08 14.14 -10.37
C PHE A 139 3.72 13.99 -11.85
N LEU A 140 2.51 13.53 -12.16
CA LEU A 140 1.99 13.50 -13.53
C LEU A 140 1.40 14.84 -13.98
N ILE A 141 1.27 15.82 -13.08
CA ILE A 141 0.71 17.13 -13.41
C ILE A 141 1.51 17.76 -14.53
N GLY A 142 0.83 18.19 -15.59
CA GLY A 142 1.45 18.79 -16.77
C GLY A 142 2.24 17.81 -17.64
N LEU A 143 2.26 16.51 -17.31
CA LEU A 143 2.98 15.46 -18.05
C LEU A 143 4.44 15.81 -18.36
N ILE A 144 5.14 16.44 -17.42
CA ILE A 144 6.54 16.83 -17.56
C ILE A 144 7.43 15.56 -17.48
N PRO A 145 8.07 15.11 -18.60
CA PRO A 145 8.77 13.81 -18.64
C PRO A 145 9.89 13.68 -17.61
N LEU A 146 10.62 14.78 -17.36
CA LEU A 146 11.70 14.78 -16.37
C LEU A 146 11.16 14.52 -14.96
N LEU A 147 10.02 15.13 -14.60
CA LEU A 147 9.49 15.07 -13.26
C LEU A 147 8.95 13.68 -12.92
N TYR A 148 8.01 13.16 -13.73
CA TYR A 148 7.48 11.81 -13.48
C TYR A 148 8.50 10.71 -13.77
N GLY A 149 9.40 10.94 -14.75
CA GLY A 149 10.48 10.02 -15.06
C GLY A 149 11.42 9.82 -13.87
N LEU A 150 11.94 10.92 -13.29
CA LEU A 150 12.80 10.87 -12.12
C LEU A 150 12.08 10.20 -10.92
N TYR A 151 10.79 10.52 -10.73
CA TYR A 151 9.98 9.91 -9.66
C TYR A 151 9.87 8.40 -9.82
N ILE A 152 9.63 7.90 -11.04
CA ILE A 152 9.56 6.46 -11.34
C ILE A 152 10.89 5.77 -11.05
N TYR A 153 12.03 6.38 -11.42
CA TYR A 153 13.35 5.78 -11.14
C TYR A 153 13.61 5.69 -9.64
N ILE A 154 13.37 6.77 -8.88
CA ILE A 154 13.54 6.80 -7.44
C ILE A 154 12.58 5.80 -6.76
N GLY A 155 11.30 5.86 -7.11
CA GLY A 155 10.27 4.97 -6.58
C GLY A 155 10.53 3.50 -6.92
N GLY A 156 11.02 3.23 -8.13
CA GLY A 156 11.35 1.88 -8.59
C GLY A 156 12.55 1.27 -7.86
N VAL A 157 13.59 2.05 -7.61
CA VAL A 157 14.72 1.61 -6.76
C VAL A 157 14.24 1.27 -5.36
N PHE A 158 13.38 2.13 -4.79
CA PHE A 158 12.80 1.89 -3.47
C PHE A 158 11.87 0.67 -3.46
N ALA A 159 11.06 0.50 -4.51
CA ALA A 159 10.19 -0.68 -4.67
C ALA A 159 11.01 -1.97 -4.80
N LEU A 160 12.13 -1.93 -5.51
CA LEU A 160 13.04 -3.07 -5.62
C LEU A 160 13.64 -3.44 -4.26
N TYR A 161 14.08 -2.44 -3.49
CA TYR A 161 14.56 -2.65 -2.13
C TYR A 161 13.49 -3.32 -1.25
N SER A 162 12.27 -2.79 -1.25
CA SER A 162 11.14 -3.35 -0.49
C SER A 162 10.84 -4.79 -0.91
N ALA A 163 10.80 -5.06 -2.22
CA ALA A 163 10.54 -6.38 -2.75
C ALA A 163 11.63 -7.41 -2.36
N ILE A 164 12.90 -7.01 -2.37
CA ILE A 164 14.00 -7.86 -1.92
C ILE A 164 13.90 -8.10 -0.41
N GLU A 165 13.64 -7.05 0.38
CA GLU A 165 13.54 -7.17 1.84
C GLU A 165 12.45 -8.18 2.24
N ILE A 166 11.25 -8.09 1.66
CA ILE A 166 10.15 -9.00 2.00
C ILE A 166 10.44 -10.46 1.59
N ASN A 167 11.05 -10.67 0.42
CA ASN A 167 11.46 -12.02 -0.01
C ASN A 167 12.50 -12.61 0.93
N LEU A 168 13.50 -11.83 1.34
CA LEU A 168 14.51 -12.28 2.31
C LEU A 168 13.90 -12.60 3.67
N ILE A 169 12.94 -11.80 4.14
CA ILE A 169 12.21 -12.09 5.39
C ILE A 169 11.49 -13.44 5.27
N HIS A 170 10.77 -13.69 4.16
CA HIS A 170 10.08 -14.96 3.97
C HIS A 170 11.03 -16.16 3.85
N LEU A 171 12.24 -15.98 3.30
CA LEU A 171 13.24 -17.04 3.22
C LEU A 171 13.84 -17.38 4.59
N ILE A 172 14.18 -16.37 5.39
CA ILE A 172 14.87 -16.52 6.67
C ILE A 172 13.92 -16.90 7.79
N ALA A 173 12.70 -16.38 7.82
CA ALA A 173 11.72 -16.63 8.87
C ALA A 173 11.33 -18.12 8.91
N LYS A 174 11.42 -18.74 10.09
CA LYS A 174 10.97 -20.13 10.32
C LYS A 174 9.45 -20.20 10.46
N GLU A 175 8.84 -19.18 11.07
CA GLU A 175 7.40 -19.05 11.30
C GLU A 175 6.89 -17.70 10.80
N TYR A 176 5.59 -17.66 10.45
CA TYR A 176 4.94 -16.42 10.05
C TYR A 176 4.67 -15.55 11.27
N ASP A 177 5.34 -14.41 11.38
CA ASP A 177 5.12 -13.42 12.43
C ASP A 177 4.99 -12.02 11.82
N GLU A 178 3.83 -11.39 11.97
CA GLU A 178 3.54 -10.02 11.50
C GLU A 178 4.39 -8.95 12.18
N ARG A 179 5.07 -9.29 13.29
CA ARG A 179 6.00 -8.40 13.99
C ARG A 179 7.33 -8.25 13.29
N ASN A 180 7.66 -9.13 12.36
CA ASN A 180 8.90 -9.13 11.57
C ASN A 180 8.86 -8.06 10.46
N LYS A 181 8.68 -6.80 10.83
CA LYS A 181 8.50 -5.66 9.91
C LYS A 181 9.78 -5.17 9.23
N SER A 182 10.92 -5.77 9.52
CA SER A 182 12.21 -5.50 8.88
C SER A 182 13.19 -6.64 9.13
N ILE A 183 14.08 -6.89 8.17
CA ILE A 183 15.16 -7.89 8.29
C ILE A 183 16.08 -7.61 9.48
N PHE A 184 16.27 -6.33 9.83
CA PHE A 184 17.08 -5.93 11.00
C PHE A 184 16.43 -6.38 12.32
N LEU A 185 15.10 -6.37 12.40
CA LEU A 185 14.37 -6.82 13.60
C LEU A 185 14.50 -8.33 13.80
N ILE A 186 14.44 -9.11 12.72
CA ILE A 186 14.62 -10.56 12.78
C ILE A 186 16.01 -10.91 13.33
N LYS A 187 17.07 -10.29 12.78
CA LYS A 187 18.44 -10.51 13.25
C LYS A 187 18.60 -10.15 14.73
N ARG A 188 18.04 -9.02 15.17
CA ARG A 188 18.10 -8.58 16.57
C ARG A 188 17.37 -9.52 17.52
N ASN A 189 16.21 -10.05 17.10
CA ASN A 189 15.45 -10.99 17.90
C ASN A 189 16.15 -12.33 18.00
N ALA A 190 16.74 -12.83 16.92
CA ALA A 190 17.55 -14.06 16.92
C ALA A 190 18.77 -13.97 17.84
N GLN A 191 19.48 -12.83 17.87
CA GLN A 191 20.59 -12.61 18.80
C GLN A 191 20.14 -12.63 20.25
N LYS A 192 19.02 -11.99 20.58
CA LYS A 192 18.47 -11.98 21.94
C LYS A 192 18.00 -13.35 22.43
N GLU A 193 17.56 -14.22 21.52
CA GLU A 193 17.22 -15.60 21.86
C GLU A 193 18.46 -16.45 22.13
N GLN A 194 19.53 -16.26 21.38
CA GLN A 194 20.82 -16.92 21.62
C GLN A 194 21.43 -16.51 22.96
N GLU A 195 21.45 -15.20 23.27
CA GLU A 195 21.94 -14.68 24.57
C GLU A 195 21.15 -15.23 25.77
N LYS A 196 19.84 -15.52 25.61
CA LYS A 196 19.01 -16.11 26.67
C LYS A 196 19.22 -17.62 26.86
N THR A 197 19.74 -18.29 25.86
CA THR A 197 19.98 -19.74 25.90
C THR A 197 21.37 -20.07 26.43
N GLU A 198 22.28 -19.07 26.46
CA GLU A 198 23.64 -19.19 27.00
C GLU A 198 23.75 -18.82 28.50
N ILE A 199 22.67 -18.35 29.13
CA ILE A 199 22.55 -18.09 30.57
C ILE A 199 21.73 -19.21 31.25
#